data_c813d1f877f33a3ad1d395bc191eb5f9
#
_entry.id   c813d1f877f33a3ad1d395bc191eb5f9
#
_cell.length_a   1.000
_cell.length_b   1.000
_cell.length_c   1.000
_cell.angle_alpha   90.00
_cell.angle_beta   90.00
_cell.angle_gamma   90.00
#
_symmetry.space_group_name_H-M   'P 1'
#
loop_
_entity.id
_entity.type
_entity.pdbx_description
1 polymer ?
#
loop_
_entity_poly.entity_id
_entity_poly.type
_entity_poly.pdbx_seq_one_letter_code
_entity_poly.pdbx_strand_id
1 'polypeptide(L)'
;MFNYDFPLSPRARTYLKLERVIKSAEECTDLDSIQHVMFALRCIVDFIDLVDGSSAIKIDLLKDLDRCDGQLRNWLEDPECDTEYVSSLRDKIKYAKDFLDTFTRQRTVLKDDPIIELIKPRFLTPGGINCFDTPMFDFWIHQPLEVKKQKLEGWLHELDCIKVPVFTILYMWRLCANPSEKIAKSGFMQETADTCDLINIQYDSSVQAYPVVSGFQSRVNIRFLPFEKGAPVGDIPFKIAYIKGNLQQ
;
A
#
# COMPACT_ATOMS: atom_id res chain seq x y z
N MET A 1 -5.55 -1.90 19.67
CA MET A 1 -6.03 -0.72 18.93
C MET A 1 -6.06 -1.06 17.46
N PHE A 2 -7.17 -0.84 16.77
CA PHE A 2 -7.28 -0.93 15.32
C PHE A 2 -6.78 0.36 14.68
N ASN A 3 -6.11 0.23 13.53
CA ASN A 3 -5.59 1.34 12.75
C ASN A 3 -5.88 1.08 11.27
N TYR A 4 -6.69 1.95 10.65
CA TYR A 4 -7.15 1.80 9.27
C TYR A 4 -6.85 3.04 8.45
N ASP A 5 -6.26 2.82 7.28
CA ASP A 5 -6.09 3.83 6.24
C ASP A 5 -7.17 3.70 5.17
N PHE A 6 -7.93 4.76 4.94
CA PHE A 6 -8.99 4.81 3.93
C PHE A 6 -8.61 5.78 2.81
N PRO A 7 -8.39 5.30 1.58
CA PRO A 7 -8.06 6.15 0.46
C PRO A 7 -9.28 6.88 -0.06
N LEU A 8 -9.18 8.19 -0.21
CA LEU A 8 -10.19 9.04 -0.85
C LEU A 8 -9.84 9.42 -2.28
N SER A 9 -8.55 9.44 -2.63
CA SER A 9 -8.10 9.66 -4.00
C SER A 9 -7.72 8.34 -4.71
N PRO A 10 -7.83 8.27 -6.06
CA PRO A 10 -7.42 7.10 -6.82
C PRO A 10 -5.94 6.74 -6.61
N ARG A 11 -5.04 7.74 -6.54
CA ARG A 11 -3.61 7.52 -6.34
C ARG A 11 -3.32 6.91 -4.95
N ALA A 12 -3.93 7.45 -3.88
CA ALA A 12 -3.78 6.89 -2.53
C ALA A 12 -4.27 5.43 -2.48
N ARG A 13 -5.38 5.12 -3.18
CA ARG A 13 -5.89 3.75 -3.30
C ARG A 13 -4.87 2.83 -3.97
N THR A 14 -4.22 3.29 -5.03
CA THR A 14 -3.18 2.52 -5.73
C THR A 14 -1.98 2.29 -4.82
N TYR A 15 -1.51 3.33 -4.11
CA TYR A 15 -0.36 3.23 -3.20
C TYR A 15 -0.62 2.26 -2.04
N LEU A 16 -1.79 2.33 -1.40
CA LEU A 16 -2.15 1.40 -0.32
C LEU A 16 -2.29 -0.04 -0.81
N LYS A 17 -2.83 -0.26 -2.02
CA LYS A 17 -2.87 -1.59 -2.63
C LYS A 17 -1.46 -2.12 -2.91
N LEU A 18 -0.57 -1.30 -3.49
CA LEU A 18 0.82 -1.66 -3.74
C LEU A 18 1.54 -1.97 -2.42
N GLU A 19 1.41 -1.12 -1.40
CA GLU A 19 1.97 -1.39 -0.07
C GLU A 19 1.50 -2.75 0.47
N ARG A 20 0.20 -3.04 0.36
CA ARG A 20 -0.38 -4.29 0.87
C ARG A 20 0.16 -5.52 0.15
N VAL A 21 0.14 -5.52 -1.19
CA VAL A 21 0.58 -6.70 -1.96
C VAL A 21 2.07 -6.96 -1.81
N ILE A 22 2.90 -5.89 -1.75
CA ILE A 22 4.35 -6.01 -1.57
C ILE A 22 4.66 -6.59 -0.17
N LYS A 23 4.08 -6.01 0.90
CA LYS A 23 4.26 -6.55 2.26
C LYS A 23 3.83 -8.01 2.36
N SER A 24 2.69 -8.35 1.77
CA SER A 24 2.19 -9.73 1.80
C SER A 24 3.11 -10.70 1.05
N ALA A 25 3.74 -10.28 -0.05
CA ALA A 25 4.73 -11.09 -0.74
C ALA A 25 6.00 -11.30 0.10
N GLU A 26 6.48 -10.23 0.77
CA GLU A 26 7.68 -10.28 1.63
C GLU A 26 7.47 -11.09 2.92
N GLU A 27 6.25 -11.11 3.46
CA GLU A 27 5.87 -11.91 4.63
C GLU A 27 5.81 -13.41 4.34
N CYS A 28 5.79 -13.83 3.07
CA CYS A 28 5.79 -15.24 2.67
C CYS A 28 7.20 -15.86 2.76
N THR A 29 7.60 -16.24 3.95
CA THR A 29 8.95 -16.77 4.23
C THR A 29 9.05 -18.29 4.21
N ASP A 30 7.93 -19.01 4.36
CA ASP A 30 7.87 -20.48 4.33
C ASP A 30 7.76 -20.98 2.88
N LEU A 31 8.91 -21.21 2.26
CA LEU A 31 9.01 -21.68 0.87
C LEU A 31 8.88 -23.21 0.72
N ASP A 32 8.77 -23.96 1.82
CA ASP A 32 8.45 -25.38 1.79
C ASP A 32 6.93 -25.59 1.64
N SER A 33 6.14 -24.62 2.04
CA SER A 33 4.70 -24.59 1.81
C SER A 33 4.36 -24.10 0.40
N ILE A 34 3.81 -24.97 -0.43
CA ILE A 34 3.32 -24.62 -1.78
C ILE A 34 2.30 -23.48 -1.70
N GLN A 35 1.45 -23.46 -0.68
CA GLN A 35 0.44 -22.45 -0.47
C GLN A 35 1.06 -21.05 -0.24
N HIS A 36 2.14 -20.96 0.53
CA HIS A 36 2.85 -19.69 0.75
C HIS A 36 3.51 -19.18 -0.54
N VAL A 37 4.17 -20.09 -1.28
CA VAL A 37 4.76 -19.72 -2.59
C VAL A 37 3.69 -19.27 -3.57
N MET A 38 2.55 -19.97 -3.63
CA MET A 38 1.42 -19.58 -4.47
C MET A 38 0.85 -18.23 -4.08
N PHE A 39 0.77 -17.94 -2.78
CA PHE A 39 0.29 -16.64 -2.30
C PHE A 39 1.29 -15.50 -2.63
N ALA A 40 2.60 -15.73 -2.45
CA ALA A 40 3.63 -14.78 -2.86
C ALA A 40 3.54 -14.46 -4.36
N LEU A 41 3.43 -15.50 -5.19
CA LEU A 41 3.26 -15.34 -6.65
C LEU A 41 1.97 -14.59 -7.01
N ARG A 42 0.88 -14.85 -6.30
CA ARG A 42 -0.36 -14.10 -6.48
C ARG A 42 -0.15 -12.61 -6.17
N CYS A 43 0.56 -12.27 -5.08
CA CYS A 43 0.88 -10.90 -4.75
C CYS A 43 1.76 -10.23 -5.82
N ILE A 44 2.75 -10.95 -6.38
CA ILE A 44 3.59 -10.45 -7.48
C ILE A 44 2.76 -10.19 -8.73
N VAL A 45 1.83 -11.07 -9.08
CA VAL A 45 0.91 -10.87 -10.22
C VAL A 45 -0.01 -9.67 -9.97
N ASP A 46 -0.57 -9.54 -8.77
CA ASP A 46 -1.40 -8.39 -8.40
C ASP A 46 -0.60 -7.07 -8.45
N PHE A 47 0.69 -7.08 -8.07
CA PHE A 47 1.58 -5.94 -8.23
C PHE A 47 1.73 -5.56 -9.71
N ILE A 48 2.02 -6.52 -10.59
CA ILE A 48 2.12 -6.27 -12.04
C ILE A 48 0.84 -5.64 -12.57
N ASP A 49 -0.33 -6.19 -12.20
CA ASP A 49 -1.62 -5.69 -12.66
C ASP A 49 -1.93 -4.27 -12.14
N LEU A 50 -1.57 -3.95 -10.90
CA LEU A 50 -1.70 -2.61 -10.34
C LEU A 50 -0.83 -1.59 -11.06
N VAL A 51 0.41 -1.95 -11.37
CA VAL A 51 1.35 -1.07 -12.08
C VAL A 51 0.91 -0.87 -13.54
N ASP A 52 0.46 -1.94 -14.21
CA ASP A 52 -0.03 -1.86 -15.59
C ASP A 52 -1.34 -1.10 -15.71
N GLY A 53 -2.23 -1.27 -14.74
CA GLY A 53 -3.51 -0.57 -14.68
C GLY A 53 -3.39 0.93 -14.42
N SER A 54 -2.22 1.40 -13.97
CA SER A 54 -1.96 2.82 -13.70
C SER A 54 -1.07 3.44 -14.77
N SER A 55 -1.69 4.12 -15.75
CA SER A 55 -0.95 4.71 -16.89
C SER A 55 0.09 5.77 -16.47
N ALA A 56 -0.11 6.43 -15.34
CA ALA A 56 0.69 7.56 -14.88
C ALA A 56 1.50 7.25 -13.61
N ILE A 57 1.64 5.99 -13.18
CA ILE A 57 2.22 5.64 -11.87
C ILE A 57 3.57 6.30 -11.60
N LYS A 58 4.50 6.28 -12.56
CA LYS A 58 5.83 6.91 -12.40
C LYS A 58 5.71 8.41 -12.20
N ILE A 59 4.84 9.06 -12.99
CA ILE A 59 4.64 10.52 -12.94
C ILE A 59 3.99 10.92 -11.62
N ASP A 60 3.02 10.15 -11.15
CA ASP A 60 2.32 10.42 -9.90
C ASP A 60 3.26 10.26 -8.70
N LEU A 61 4.05 9.18 -8.68
CA LEU A 61 5.06 8.95 -7.64
C LEU A 61 6.11 10.06 -7.62
N LEU A 62 6.63 10.47 -8.79
CA LEU A 62 7.63 11.54 -8.87
C LEU A 62 7.06 12.85 -8.33
N LYS A 63 5.83 13.23 -8.74
CA LYS A 63 5.16 14.43 -8.26
C LYS A 63 4.94 14.42 -6.75
N ASP A 64 4.56 13.28 -6.18
CA ASP A 64 4.33 13.17 -4.74
C ASP A 64 5.64 13.17 -3.95
N LEU A 65 6.73 12.58 -4.47
CA LEU A 65 8.07 12.72 -3.88
C LEU A 65 8.57 14.17 -3.93
N ASP A 66 8.32 14.90 -5.04
CA ASP A 66 8.68 16.32 -5.17
C ASP A 66 7.91 17.19 -4.16
N ARG A 67 6.63 16.89 -3.94
CA ARG A 67 5.81 17.57 -2.95
C ARG A 67 6.31 17.33 -1.52
N CYS A 68 6.66 16.09 -1.20
CA CYS A 68 7.25 15.74 0.08
C CYS A 68 8.60 16.48 0.29
N ASP A 69 9.48 16.53 -0.71
CA ASP A 69 10.75 17.28 -0.61
C ASP A 69 10.51 18.78 -0.44
N GLY A 70 9.54 19.35 -1.17
CA GLY A 70 9.14 20.75 -1.02
C GLY A 70 8.69 21.08 0.41
N GLN A 71 7.85 20.23 1.02
CA GLN A 71 7.41 20.40 2.40
C GLN A 71 8.58 20.32 3.39
N LEU A 72 9.49 19.39 3.22
CA LEU A 72 10.67 19.28 4.09
C LEU A 72 11.58 20.51 3.96
N ARG A 73 11.67 21.14 2.78
CA ARG A 73 12.39 22.42 2.62
C ARG A 73 11.75 23.54 3.43
N ASN A 74 10.42 23.62 3.40
CA ASN A 74 9.70 24.62 4.20
C ASN A 74 9.94 24.43 5.70
N TRP A 75 10.02 23.17 6.18
CA TRP A 75 10.36 22.90 7.58
C TRP A 75 11.76 23.35 7.98
N LEU A 76 12.73 23.29 7.06
CA LEU A 76 14.11 23.79 7.32
C LEU A 76 14.17 25.32 7.48
N GLU A 77 13.13 26.06 7.09
CA GLU A 77 13.03 27.50 7.33
C GLU A 77 12.60 27.83 8.77
N ASP A 78 12.08 26.84 9.51
CA ASP A 78 11.71 27.01 10.92
C ASP A 78 12.96 26.89 11.81
N PRO A 79 13.28 27.93 12.63
CA PRO A 79 14.43 27.90 13.53
C PRO A 79 14.38 26.78 14.59
N GLU A 80 13.20 26.29 14.93
CA GLU A 80 13.02 25.19 15.90
C GLU A 80 13.09 23.80 15.26
N CYS A 81 13.31 23.72 13.94
CA CYS A 81 13.36 22.48 13.21
C CYS A 81 14.61 21.64 13.55
N ASP A 82 14.42 20.35 13.75
CA ASP A 82 15.50 19.36 13.77
C ASP A 82 16.05 19.18 12.35
N THR A 83 17.08 19.98 12.02
CA THR A 83 17.67 20.02 10.68
C THR A 83 18.33 18.68 10.29
N GLU A 84 18.89 17.93 11.25
CA GLU A 84 19.51 16.63 10.99
C GLU A 84 18.45 15.59 10.62
N TYR A 85 17.38 15.55 11.39
CA TYR A 85 16.25 14.65 11.10
C TYR A 85 15.61 14.96 9.74
N VAL A 86 15.30 16.23 9.45
CA VAL A 86 14.70 16.62 8.17
C VAL A 86 15.65 16.35 6.99
N SER A 87 16.95 16.55 7.15
CA SER A 87 17.94 16.19 6.13
C SER A 87 17.91 14.69 5.85
N SER A 88 17.85 13.85 6.89
CA SER A 88 17.74 12.39 6.74
C SER A 88 16.48 11.96 5.96
N LEU A 89 15.36 12.66 6.16
CA LEU A 89 14.12 12.41 5.40
C LEU A 89 14.28 12.79 3.93
N ARG A 90 14.96 13.89 3.65
CA ARG A 90 15.25 14.31 2.27
C ARG A 90 16.17 13.33 1.54
N ASP A 91 17.16 12.76 2.25
CA ASP A 91 18.00 11.71 1.69
C ASP A 91 17.19 10.46 1.33
N LYS A 92 16.20 10.07 2.16
CA LYS A 92 15.27 8.99 1.82
C LYS A 92 14.45 9.30 0.57
N ILE A 93 13.98 10.54 0.39
CA ILE A 93 13.26 10.95 -0.81
C ILE A 93 14.16 10.90 -2.04
N LYS A 94 15.41 11.37 -1.93
CA LYS A 94 16.38 11.29 -3.02
C LYS A 94 16.63 9.83 -3.42
N TYR A 95 16.87 8.96 -2.44
CA TYR A 95 17.05 7.53 -2.65
C TYR A 95 15.82 6.91 -3.35
N ALA A 96 14.61 7.28 -2.94
CA ALA A 96 13.38 6.82 -3.57
C ALA A 96 13.25 7.28 -5.04
N LYS A 97 13.70 8.50 -5.37
CA LYS A 97 13.74 8.97 -6.76
C LYS A 97 14.75 8.19 -7.60
N ASP A 98 15.93 7.89 -7.05
CA ASP A 98 16.94 7.09 -7.74
C ASP A 98 16.40 5.69 -8.11
N PHE A 99 15.63 5.04 -7.20
CA PHE A 99 14.95 3.78 -7.50
C PHE A 99 13.86 3.95 -8.57
N LEU A 100 13.05 5.01 -8.47
CA LEU A 100 12.01 5.28 -9.45
C LEU A 100 12.56 5.51 -10.86
N ASP A 101 13.78 6.06 -10.96
CA ASP A 101 14.43 6.26 -12.25
C ASP A 101 14.82 4.95 -12.93
N THR A 102 15.07 3.88 -12.17
CA THR A 102 15.31 2.53 -12.71
C THR A 102 14.04 1.91 -13.29
N PHE A 103 12.85 2.39 -12.88
CA PHE A 103 11.58 1.86 -13.37
C PHE A 103 11.36 2.19 -14.85
N THR A 104 11.23 1.16 -15.67
CA THR A 104 10.84 1.26 -17.05
C THR A 104 9.65 0.33 -17.31
N ARG A 105 8.50 0.88 -17.70
CA ARG A 105 7.24 0.14 -17.89
C ARG A 105 7.36 -1.02 -18.89
N GLN A 106 8.25 -0.88 -19.88
CA GLN A 106 8.48 -1.88 -20.94
C GLN A 106 9.45 -2.98 -20.53
N ARG A 107 10.20 -2.82 -19.44
CA ARG A 107 11.23 -3.74 -18.97
C ARG A 107 10.97 -4.18 -17.52
N THR A 108 9.78 -4.63 -17.23
CA THR A 108 9.63 -5.40 -16.00
C THR A 108 10.11 -6.83 -16.32
N VAL A 109 11.31 -7.15 -15.85
CA VAL A 109 11.88 -8.53 -15.86
C VAL A 109 10.86 -9.56 -15.38
N LEU A 110 9.94 -9.14 -14.50
CA LEU A 110 8.82 -9.94 -14.02
C LEU A 110 7.85 -10.38 -15.12
N LYS A 111 7.58 -9.55 -16.13
CA LYS A 111 6.61 -9.90 -17.19
C LYS A 111 7.17 -10.94 -18.15
N ASP A 112 8.48 -10.89 -18.36
CA ASP A 112 9.19 -11.79 -19.25
C ASP A 112 9.65 -13.07 -18.52
N ASP A 113 9.34 -13.20 -17.20
CA ASP A 113 9.66 -14.40 -16.45
C ASP A 113 8.73 -15.55 -16.85
N PRO A 114 9.27 -16.70 -17.32
CA PRO A 114 8.45 -17.77 -17.86
C PRO A 114 7.47 -18.38 -16.87
N ILE A 115 7.82 -18.39 -15.57
CA ILE A 115 6.92 -18.90 -14.52
C ILE A 115 5.76 -17.93 -14.31
N ILE A 116 6.05 -16.63 -14.21
CA ILE A 116 5.03 -15.60 -14.00
C ILE A 116 4.10 -15.54 -15.23
N GLU A 117 4.66 -15.54 -16.44
CA GLU A 117 3.88 -15.56 -17.69
C GLU A 117 2.93 -16.76 -17.74
N LEU A 118 3.42 -17.95 -17.37
CA LEU A 118 2.63 -19.18 -17.36
C LEU A 118 1.49 -19.14 -16.35
N ILE A 119 1.75 -18.69 -15.11
CA ILE A 119 0.77 -18.81 -14.03
C ILE A 119 -0.20 -17.62 -13.95
N LYS A 120 0.18 -16.44 -14.42
CA LYS A 120 -0.64 -15.23 -14.35
C LYS A 120 -2.07 -15.45 -14.87
N PRO A 121 -2.31 -15.94 -16.09
CA PRO A 121 -3.66 -16.20 -16.59
C PRO A 121 -4.37 -17.33 -15.82
N ARG A 122 -3.63 -18.23 -15.21
CA ARG A 122 -4.17 -19.41 -14.51
C ARG A 122 -4.79 -19.07 -13.16
N PHE A 123 -4.38 -17.96 -12.53
CA PHE A 123 -5.05 -17.46 -11.32
C PHE A 123 -6.52 -17.06 -11.53
N LEU A 124 -6.93 -16.83 -12.78
CA LEU A 124 -8.32 -16.52 -13.13
C LEU A 124 -9.13 -17.77 -13.50
N THR A 125 -8.47 -18.93 -13.64
CA THR A 125 -9.09 -20.18 -14.07
C THR A 125 -9.28 -21.11 -12.87
N PRO A 126 -10.50 -21.53 -12.52
CA PRO A 126 -10.71 -22.50 -11.46
C PRO A 126 -9.88 -23.79 -11.68
N GLY A 127 -9.04 -24.15 -10.70
CA GLY A 127 -8.15 -25.32 -10.82
C GLY A 127 -7.07 -25.19 -11.90
N GLY A 128 -6.81 -23.97 -12.40
CA GLY A 128 -5.91 -23.75 -13.56
C GLY A 128 -4.43 -23.97 -13.27
N ILE A 129 -4.02 -24.09 -12.01
CA ILE A 129 -2.64 -24.41 -11.63
C ILE A 129 -2.59 -25.84 -11.14
N ASN A 130 -2.04 -26.72 -11.96
CA ASN A 130 -1.92 -28.15 -11.72
C ASN A 130 -0.75 -28.72 -12.55
N CYS A 131 -0.34 -29.96 -12.28
CA CYS A 131 0.85 -30.55 -12.91
C CYS A 131 0.72 -30.77 -14.43
N PHE A 132 -0.49 -30.95 -14.96
CA PHE A 132 -0.70 -31.20 -16.39
C PHE A 132 -0.92 -29.91 -17.20
N ASP A 133 -1.48 -28.85 -16.62
CA ASP A 133 -1.62 -27.53 -17.29
C ASP A 133 -0.39 -26.65 -17.13
N THR A 134 0.33 -26.79 -16.01
CA THR A 134 1.49 -25.97 -15.64
C THR A 134 2.71 -26.82 -15.26
N PRO A 135 3.19 -27.74 -16.12
CA PRO A 135 4.26 -28.69 -15.76
C PRO A 135 5.58 -28.01 -15.41
N MET A 136 5.92 -26.88 -16.05
CA MET A 136 7.12 -26.12 -15.70
C MET A 136 7.04 -25.53 -14.30
N PHE A 137 5.88 -25.01 -13.90
CA PHE A 137 5.66 -24.52 -12.54
C PHE A 137 5.71 -25.66 -11.52
N ASP A 138 5.05 -26.78 -11.83
CA ASP A 138 5.07 -27.97 -10.99
C ASP A 138 6.49 -28.50 -10.78
N PHE A 139 7.31 -28.54 -11.83
CA PHE A 139 8.72 -28.88 -11.73
C PHE A 139 9.50 -27.90 -10.84
N TRP A 140 9.28 -26.60 -11.02
CA TRP A 140 9.99 -25.57 -10.23
C TRP A 140 9.61 -25.57 -8.76
N ILE A 141 8.34 -25.75 -8.41
CA ILE A 141 7.88 -25.71 -7.02
C ILE A 141 8.45 -26.86 -6.18
N HIS A 142 8.81 -27.97 -6.84
CA HIS A 142 9.45 -29.12 -6.21
C HIS A 142 10.99 -29.07 -6.21
N GLN A 143 11.59 -27.99 -6.69
CA GLN A 143 13.04 -27.80 -6.60
C GLN A 143 13.51 -27.57 -5.15
N PRO A 144 14.83 -27.76 -4.86
CA PRO A 144 15.40 -27.46 -3.55
C PRO A 144 15.06 -26.05 -3.07
N LEU A 145 14.95 -25.89 -1.75
CA LEU A 145 14.60 -24.63 -1.09
C LEU A 145 15.43 -23.43 -1.61
N GLU A 146 16.75 -23.62 -1.74
CA GLU A 146 17.66 -22.56 -2.18
C GLU A 146 17.36 -22.05 -3.60
N VAL A 147 16.92 -22.93 -4.51
CA VAL A 147 16.53 -22.55 -5.87
C VAL A 147 15.25 -21.70 -5.85
N LYS A 148 14.28 -22.10 -5.04
CA LYS A 148 13.03 -21.34 -4.86
C LYS A 148 13.28 -19.99 -4.23
N LYS A 149 14.13 -19.98 -3.18
CA LYS A 149 14.51 -18.76 -2.45
C LYS A 149 15.19 -17.74 -3.36
N GLN A 150 16.24 -18.17 -4.07
CA GLN A 150 16.94 -17.29 -5.01
C GLN A 150 16.00 -16.69 -6.06
N LYS A 151 15.08 -17.48 -6.58
CA LYS A 151 14.11 -17.03 -7.59
C LYS A 151 13.12 -16.00 -7.00
N LEU A 152 12.57 -16.28 -5.81
CA LEU A 152 11.65 -15.38 -5.12
C LEU A 152 12.32 -14.06 -4.74
N GLU A 153 13.54 -14.11 -4.18
CA GLU A 153 14.33 -12.92 -3.86
C GLU A 153 14.59 -12.05 -5.10
N GLY A 154 14.91 -12.70 -6.25
CA GLY A 154 15.04 -12.00 -7.52
C GLY A 154 13.75 -11.27 -7.93
N TRP A 155 12.60 -11.93 -7.81
CA TRP A 155 11.32 -11.29 -8.11
C TRP A 155 10.99 -10.15 -7.14
N LEU A 156 11.23 -10.32 -5.84
CA LEU A 156 10.99 -9.27 -4.84
C LEU A 156 11.88 -8.05 -5.06
N HIS A 157 13.15 -8.27 -5.46
CA HIS A 157 14.05 -7.16 -5.77
C HIS A 157 13.56 -6.30 -6.95
N GLU A 158 12.92 -6.91 -7.94
CA GLU A 158 12.32 -6.16 -9.06
C GLU A 158 11.17 -5.24 -8.63
N LEU A 159 10.55 -5.49 -7.47
CA LEU A 159 9.51 -4.61 -6.93
C LEU A 159 10.08 -3.31 -6.36
N ASP A 160 11.37 -3.25 -6.00
CA ASP A 160 11.97 -2.15 -5.26
C ASP A 160 11.87 -0.81 -5.99
N CYS A 161 11.88 -0.81 -7.34
CA CYS A 161 11.74 0.41 -8.13
C CYS A 161 10.40 1.14 -7.91
N ILE A 162 9.36 0.45 -7.45
CA ILE A 162 8.04 1.02 -7.08
C ILE A 162 7.84 0.98 -5.56
N LYS A 163 8.30 -0.09 -4.89
CA LYS A 163 8.19 -0.26 -3.45
C LYS A 163 8.81 0.91 -2.69
N VAL A 164 10.07 1.22 -2.98
CA VAL A 164 10.81 2.28 -2.25
C VAL A 164 10.10 3.64 -2.37
N PRO A 165 9.71 4.11 -3.56
CA PRO A 165 8.90 5.33 -3.70
C PRO A 165 7.57 5.29 -2.95
N VAL A 166 6.78 4.23 -3.12
CA VAL A 166 5.45 4.12 -2.49
C VAL A 166 5.55 4.14 -0.97
N PHE A 167 6.46 3.35 -0.39
CA PHE A 167 6.65 3.31 1.05
C PHE A 167 7.17 4.63 1.61
N THR A 168 8.05 5.32 0.88
CA THR A 168 8.56 6.64 1.28
C THR A 168 7.42 7.67 1.30
N ILE A 169 6.58 7.73 0.26
CA ILE A 169 5.44 8.64 0.20
C ILE A 169 4.45 8.36 1.32
N LEU A 170 4.03 7.09 1.51
CA LEU A 170 3.08 6.72 2.54
C LEU A 170 3.64 6.97 3.95
N TYR A 171 4.94 6.75 4.15
CA TYR A 171 5.61 7.09 5.40
C TYR A 171 5.53 8.59 5.68
N MET A 172 5.87 9.44 4.69
CA MET A 172 5.80 10.90 4.81
C MET A 172 4.38 11.38 5.08
N TRP A 173 3.40 10.83 4.39
CA TRP A 173 1.99 11.17 4.60
C TRP A 173 1.53 10.85 6.03
N ARG A 174 1.90 9.67 6.54
CA ARG A 174 1.56 9.25 7.91
C ARG A 174 2.32 10.06 8.97
N LEU A 175 3.56 10.46 8.69
CA LEU A 175 4.36 11.30 9.56
C LEU A 175 3.74 12.70 9.77
N CYS A 176 3.17 13.26 8.70
CA CYS A 176 2.49 14.56 8.73
C CYS A 176 1.05 14.49 9.24
N ALA A 177 0.56 13.30 9.59
CA ALA A 177 -0.79 13.13 10.09
C ALA A 177 -0.95 13.76 11.47
N ASN A 178 -2.00 14.59 11.64
CA ASN A 178 -2.37 15.16 12.94
C ASN A 178 -3.70 14.57 13.40
N PRO A 179 -3.69 13.53 14.27
CA PRO A 179 -4.89 12.88 14.72
C PRO A 179 -5.69 13.77 15.69
N SER A 180 -6.99 13.87 15.48
CA SER A 180 -7.94 14.51 16.38
C SER A 180 -8.91 13.48 16.97
N GLU A 181 -9.31 13.68 18.24
CA GLU A 181 -10.29 12.82 18.90
C GLU A 181 -11.71 13.20 18.49
N LYS A 182 -12.51 12.20 18.13
CA LYS A 182 -13.90 12.33 17.70
C LYS A 182 -14.77 11.24 18.34
N ILE A 183 -16.07 11.42 18.27
CA ILE A 183 -17.06 10.44 18.71
C ILE A 183 -18.05 10.21 17.57
N ALA A 184 -18.15 8.97 17.11
CA ALA A 184 -19.21 8.55 16.20
C ALA A 184 -20.49 8.27 17.01
N LYS A 185 -21.45 9.18 16.98
CA LYS A 185 -22.73 9.07 17.69
C LYS A 185 -23.57 7.94 17.11
N SER A 186 -23.93 6.98 17.93
CA SER A 186 -24.61 5.74 17.47
C SER A 186 -23.91 5.14 16.24
N GLY A 187 -22.58 5.13 16.24
CA GLY A 187 -21.74 4.62 15.17
C GLY A 187 -21.67 5.49 13.92
N PHE A 188 -22.17 6.73 13.93
CA PHE A 188 -22.15 7.59 12.76
C PHE A 188 -21.49 8.95 13.04
N MET A 189 -20.64 9.39 12.10
CA MET A 189 -20.09 10.74 12.05
C MET A 189 -20.07 11.23 10.61
N GLN A 190 -20.44 12.50 10.44
CA GLN A 190 -20.28 13.23 9.19
C GLN A 190 -19.52 14.52 9.45
N GLU A 191 -18.53 14.79 8.64
CA GLU A 191 -17.74 16.02 8.74
C GLU A 191 -17.47 16.58 7.34
N THR A 192 -17.32 17.91 7.27
CA THR A 192 -16.78 18.57 6.08
C THR A 192 -15.27 18.61 6.23
N ALA A 193 -14.56 17.95 5.34
CA ALA A 193 -13.11 18.00 5.27
C ALA A 193 -12.70 18.64 3.94
N ASP A 194 -11.64 19.42 3.97
CA ASP A 194 -10.98 19.81 2.73
C ASP A 194 -10.57 18.58 1.93
N THR A 195 -10.31 18.75 0.64
CA THR A 195 -9.83 17.65 -0.20
C THR A 195 -8.61 16.98 0.44
N CYS A 196 -8.76 15.73 0.84
CA CYS A 196 -7.67 14.90 1.37
C CYS A 196 -7.53 13.61 0.53
N ASP A 197 -6.34 13.05 0.55
CA ASP A 197 -6.03 11.82 -0.20
C ASP A 197 -6.31 10.58 0.62
N LEU A 198 -6.11 10.67 1.94
CA LEU A 198 -6.15 9.55 2.86
C LEU A 198 -6.76 9.97 4.20
N ILE A 199 -7.56 9.08 4.78
CA ILE A 199 -8.03 9.20 6.17
C ILE A 199 -7.45 8.05 6.96
N ASN A 200 -6.84 8.37 8.11
CA ASN A 200 -6.44 7.38 9.10
C ASN A 200 -7.42 7.38 10.26
N ILE A 201 -7.92 6.21 10.64
CA ILE A 201 -8.85 6.00 11.76
C ILE A 201 -8.24 5.02 12.76
N GLN A 202 -8.20 5.42 14.02
CA GLN A 202 -7.72 4.60 15.13
C GLN A 202 -8.78 4.49 16.21
N TYR A 203 -9.09 3.27 16.66
CA TYR A 203 -10.07 3.03 17.73
C TYR A 203 -9.73 1.77 18.52
N ASP A 204 -10.41 1.59 19.65
CA ASP A 204 -10.13 0.48 20.55
C ASP A 204 -10.51 -0.86 19.92
N SER A 205 -9.64 -1.87 20.07
CA SER A 205 -9.85 -3.21 19.50
C SER A 205 -10.97 -4.01 20.20
N SER A 206 -11.43 -3.56 21.35
CA SER A 206 -12.59 -4.17 22.05
C SER A 206 -13.93 -3.83 21.39
N VAL A 207 -13.98 -2.79 20.57
CA VAL A 207 -15.18 -2.38 19.84
C VAL A 207 -15.55 -3.43 18.79
N GLN A 208 -16.73 -4.05 18.94
CA GLN A 208 -17.23 -5.06 18.01
C GLN A 208 -17.92 -4.44 16.79
N ALA A 209 -17.25 -3.44 16.18
CA ALA A 209 -17.72 -2.75 14.99
C ALA A 209 -16.54 -2.31 14.14
N TYR A 210 -16.76 -2.18 12.85
CA TYR A 210 -15.75 -1.77 11.87
C TYR A 210 -16.18 -0.52 11.10
N PRO A 211 -15.26 0.41 10.80
CA PRO A 211 -15.58 1.63 10.08
C PRO A 211 -15.74 1.40 8.58
N VAL A 212 -16.78 2.00 8.01
CA VAL A 212 -16.97 2.18 6.58
C VAL A 212 -16.89 3.66 6.28
N VAL A 213 -15.95 4.05 5.43
CA VAL A 213 -15.74 5.44 5.06
C VAL A 213 -16.23 5.68 3.63
N SER A 214 -16.99 6.74 3.47
CA SER A 214 -17.35 7.26 2.14
C SER A 214 -17.05 8.75 2.10
N GLY A 215 -16.43 9.19 1.01
CA GLY A 215 -16.13 10.60 0.76
C GLY A 215 -16.67 11.02 -0.60
N PHE A 216 -17.29 12.19 -0.64
CA PHE A 216 -17.69 12.84 -1.88
C PHE A 216 -17.47 14.34 -1.77
N GLN A 217 -16.69 14.91 -2.69
CA GLN A 217 -16.27 16.32 -2.64
C GLN A 217 -15.58 16.65 -1.30
N SER A 218 -16.18 17.56 -0.51
CA SER A 218 -15.67 18.01 0.80
C SER A 218 -16.36 17.30 1.98
N ARG A 219 -17.18 16.28 1.74
CA ARG A 219 -17.91 15.58 2.80
C ARG A 219 -17.34 14.18 3.03
N VAL A 220 -17.09 13.87 4.29
CA VAL A 220 -16.65 12.55 4.74
C VAL A 220 -17.70 11.98 5.69
N ASN A 221 -18.18 10.80 5.38
CA ASN A 221 -19.08 10.04 6.23
C ASN A 221 -18.35 8.81 6.76
N ILE A 222 -18.39 8.61 8.06
CA ILE A 222 -17.84 7.43 8.73
C ILE A 222 -19.00 6.74 9.43
N ARG A 223 -19.19 5.46 9.11
CA ARG A 223 -20.19 4.63 9.76
C ARG A 223 -19.52 3.38 10.31
N PHE A 224 -19.62 3.18 11.61
CA PHE A 224 -19.25 1.94 12.24
C PHE A 224 -20.39 0.95 12.11
N LEU A 225 -20.15 -0.16 11.45
CA LEU A 225 -21.09 -1.26 11.29
C LEU A 225 -20.75 -2.35 12.30
N PRO A 226 -21.76 -2.97 12.97
CA PRO A 226 -21.50 -4.03 13.92
C PRO A 226 -20.97 -5.28 13.18
N PHE A 227 -20.05 -6.01 13.83
CA PHE A 227 -19.57 -7.29 13.31
C PHE A 227 -20.71 -8.31 13.25
N GLU A 228 -21.54 -8.38 14.29
CA GLU A 228 -22.74 -9.23 14.29
C GLU A 228 -23.93 -8.47 13.67
N LYS A 229 -24.56 -9.08 12.68
CA LYS A 229 -25.69 -8.48 11.96
C LYS A 229 -26.84 -8.16 12.92
N GLY A 230 -27.24 -6.89 12.99
CA GLY A 230 -28.35 -6.42 13.80
C GLY A 230 -27.99 -6.04 15.24
N ALA A 231 -26.73 -6.20 15.65
CA ALA A 231 -26.29 -5.73 16.96
C ALA A 231 -26.35 -4.18 17.02
N PRO A 232 -26.75 -3.59 18.16
CA PRO A 232 -26.76 -2.14 18.32
C PRO A 232 -25.33 -1.60 18.37
N VAL A 233 -25.10 -0.44 17.72
CA VAL A 233 -23.84 0.29 17.81
C VAL A 233 -24.06 1.54 18.67
N GLY A 234 -23.33 1.63 19.76
CA GLY A 234 -23.33 2.80 20.64
C GLY A 234 -22.43 3.93 20.11
N ASP A 235 -22.17 4.87 20.99
CA ASP A 235 -21.18 5.94 20.72
C ASP A 235 -19.76 5.35 20.73
N ILE A 236 -18.99 5.60 19.66
CA ILE A 236 -17.63 5.08 19.51
C ILE A 236 -16.63 6.23 19.52
N PRO A 237 -15.78 6.34 20.56
CA PRO A 237 -14.64 7.24 20.54
C PRO A 237 -13.56 6.70 19.60
N PHE A 238 -13.00 7.58 18.78
CA PHE A 238 -11.94 7.24 17.84
C PHE A 238 -11.06 8.45 17.55
N LYS A 239 -9.86 8.20 17.01
CA LYS A 239 -8.98 9.24 16.47
C LYS A 239 -9.07 9.23 14.96
N ILE A 240 -9.08 10.41 14.37
CA ILE A 240 -9.09 10.59 12.92
C ILE A 240 -8.01 11.59 12.50
N ALA A 241 -7.27 11.25 11.44
CA ALA A 241 -6.37 12.17 10.77
C ALA A 241 -6.74 12.28 9.29
N TYR A 242 -6.81 13.53 8.80
CA TYR A 242 -7.00 13.86 7.39
C TYR A 242 -5.65 14.15 6.77
N ILE A 243 -5.24 13.34 5.81
CA ILE A 243 -3.92 13.39 5.20
C ILE A 243 -4.05 13.92 3.78
N LYS A 244 -3.42 15.06 3.52
CA LYS A 244 -3.37 15.68 2.20
C LYS A 244 -2.03 15.32 1.56
N GLY A 245 -2.04 14.71 0.38
CA GLY A 245 -0.82 14.50 -0.40
C GLY A 245 -0.24 15.80 -0.96
N ASN A 246 -1.05 16.87 -1.01
CA ASN A 246 -0.58 18.25 -1.13
C ASN A 246 -0.35 18.75 0.29
N LEU A 247 0.87 18.63 0.79
CA LEU A 247 1.28 19.05 2.14
C LEU A 247 1.29 20.59 2.30
N GLN A 248 0.44 21.31 1.60
CA GLN A 248 0.19 22.73 1.86
C GLN A 248 -0.81 22.83 3.00
N GLN A 249 -0.32 23.24 4.15
CA GLN A 249 -1.15 23.84 5.19
C GLN A 249 -1.51 25.25 4.81
#